data_84045eb6bd172a964c3e56b31fa68e75
#
_entry.id   84045eb6bd172a964c3e56b31fa68e75
#
_cell.length_a   1.000
_cell.length_b   1.000
_cell.length_c   1.000
_cell.angle_alpha   90.00
_cell.angle_beta   90.00
_cell.angle_gamma   90.00
#
_symmetry.space_group_name_H-M   'P 1'
#
loop_
_entity.id
_entity.type
_entity.pdbx_description
1 polymer ?
#
loop_
_entity_poly.entity_id
_entity_poly.type
_entity_poly.pdbx_seq_one_letter_code
_entity_poly.pdbx_strand_id
1 'polypeptide(L)'
;MNQGIETAVVGDTAADARRVVLFDFDGVIVRHQTLELFFRERLSGVGRWRVLLALPLLPFIPLLIGTVWGNRFLGRVFLRVVTFGRREATYRRLVAAYARTYARRPGVFLRDAVAALRRHVDAGDRVIIISGNDLTMVEAILDEVNLTGYELIASQTRGGLFGVHFTRHNVDGLKVATLDRAGVTRPWAIAYSDSLSDLPMLRAADAAKLINPSPKVGKKAGRVLGNKLEVLYWY
;
A
#
# COMPACT_ATOMS: atom_id res chain seq x y z
N MET A 1 -14.63 -28.26 9.98
CA MET A 1 -15.42 -27.73 8.87
C MET A 1 -15.16 -26.24 8.87
N ASN A 2 -14.30 -25.78 8.00
CA ASN A 2 -13.86 -24.39 7.94
C ASN A 2 -14.14 -23.90 6.51
N GLN A 3 -15.29 -23.27 6.33
CA GLN A 3 -15.64 -22.63 5.07
C GLN A 3 -14.83 -21.34 5.01
N GLY A 4 -13.79 -21.36 4.18
CA GLY A 4 -13.11 -20.17 3.74
C GLY A 4 -14.12 -19.30 3.01
N ILE A 5 -14.28 -18.07 3.47
CA ILE A 5 -14.97 -17.03 2.70
C ILE A 5 -14.03 -16.70 1.54
N GLU A 6 -14.20 -17.41 0.46
CA GLU A 6 -13.81 -16.98 -0.87
C GLU A 6 -14.66 -15.74 -1.16
N THR A 7 -14.03 -14.57 -1.11
CA THR A 7 -14.65 -13.37 -1.66
C THR A 7 -14.86 -13.65 -3.15
N ALA A 8 -16.07 -14.02 -3.48
CA ALA A 8 -16.49 -14.29 -4.84
C ALA A 8 -16.18 -13.05 -5.69
N VAL A 9 -15.29 -13.25 -6.65
CA VAL A 9 -15.24 -12.41 -7.84
C VAL A 9 -16.52 -12.75 -8.60
N VAL A 10 -17.58 -12.01 -8.33
CA VAL A 10 -18.75 -11.99 -9.19
C VAL A 10 -18.30 -11.32 -10.47
N GLY A 11 -17.98 -12.14 -11.46
CA GLY A 11 -17.78 -11.69 -12.82
C GLY A 11 -19.12 -11.22 -13.39
N ASP A 12 -19.39 -9.94 -13.28
CA ASP A 12 -20.38 -9.29 -14.11
C ASP A 12 -19.72 -8.90 -15.43
N THR A 13 -20.04 -9.62 -16.50
CA THR A 13 -19.48 -9.48 -17.85
C THR A 13 -20.12 -8.34 -18.67
N ALA A 14 -20.68 -7.34 -18.01
CA ALA A 14 -20.87 -6.02 -18.59
C ALA A 14 -19.64 -5.19 -18.15
N ALA A 15 -18.78 -4.83 -19.11
CA ALA A 15 -17.64 -3.95 -18.83
C ALA A 15 -18.16 -2.74 -18.07
N ASP A 16 -17.79 -2.63 -16.79
CA ASP A 16 -18.22 -1.54 -15.92
C ASP A 16 -17.73 -0.22 -16.56
N ALA A 17 -18.65 0.52 -17.18
CA ALA A 17 -18.36 1.74 -17.93
C ALA A 17 -17.93 2.89 -17.00
N ARG A 18 -17.91 2.66 -15.67
CA ARG A 18 -17.51 3.68 -14.69
C ARG A 18 -16.03 4.04 -14.85
N ARG A 19 -15.74 5.31 -14.68
CA ARG A 19 -14.36 5.81 -14.67
C ARG A 19 -13.61 5.19 -13.50
N VAL A 20 -12.46 4.58 -13.77
CA VAL A 20 -11.61 3.97 -12.74
C VAL A 20 -10.66 5.02 -12.17
N VAL A 21 -10.68 5.18 -10.85
CA VAL A 21 -9.81 6.09 -10.12
C VAL A 21 -9.01 5.31 -9.07
N LEU A 22 -7.69 5.42 -9.15
CA LEU A 22 -6.76 4.70 -8.30
C LEU A 22 -6.15 5.61 -7.24
N PHE A 23 -6.14 5.16 -6.00
CA PHE A 23 -5.44 5.82 -4.90
C PHE A 23 -4.39 4.88 -4.33
N ASP A 24 -3.13 5.36 -4.22
CA ASP A 24 -2.20 4.76 -3.27
C ASP A 24 -2.66 5.09 -1.84
N PHE A 25 -2.15 4.34 -0.86
CA PHE A 25 -2.57 4.48 0.53
C PHE A 25 -1.59 5.31 1.36
N ASP A 26 -0.36 4.81 1.53
CA ASP A 26 0.68 5.46 2.33
C ASP A 26 1.22 6.70 1.58
N GLY A 27 1.29 7.85 2.25
CA GLY A 27 1.70 9.13 1.64
C GLY A 27 0.61 9.82 0.82
N VAL A 28 -0.53 9.16 0.57
CA VAL A 28 -1.67 9.70 -0.19
C VAL A 28 -2.91 9.83 0.67
N ILE A 29 -3.44 8.74 1.22
CA ILE A 29 -4.60 8.76 2.13
C ILE A 29 -4.14 9.02 3.57
N VAL A 30 -3.10 8.33 3.99
CA VAL A 30 -2.42 8.55 5.27
C VAL A 30 -1.05 9.15 5.05
N ARG A 31 -0.62 10.00 6.00
CA ARG A 31 0.60 10.81 5.88
C ARG A 31 1.90 10.01 5.87
N HIS A 32 1.94 8.84 6.52
CA HIS A 32 3.17 8.10 6.79
C HIS A 32 3.13 6.69 6.20
N GLN A 33 4.33 6.08 6.07
CA GLN A 33 4.49 4.67 5.73
C GLN A 33 4.14 3.83 6.97
N THR A 34 2.89 3.39 7.06
CA THR A 34 2.30 2.86 8.31
C THR A 34 2.88 1.52 8.72
N LEU A 35 3.24 0.65 7.77
CA LEU A 35 3.88 -0.62 8.07
C LEU A 35 5.30 -0.43 8.62
N GLU A 36 6.04 0.53 8.10
CA GLU A 36 7.37 0.89 8.61
C GLU A 36 7.30 1.42 10.04
N LEU A 37 6.34 2.32 10.32
CA LEU A 37 6.10 2.84 11.66
C LEU A 37 5.73 1.73 12.65
N PHE A 38 4.87 0.81 12.26
CA PHE A 38 4.51 -0.35 13.07
C PHE A 38 5.74 -1.17 13.46
N PHE A 39 6.60 -1.47 12.50
CA PHE A 39 7.82 -2.22 12.79
C PHE A 39 8.78 -1.43 13.66
N ARG A 40 8.96 -0.15 13.39
CA ARG A 40 9.82 0.74 14.20
C ARG A 40 9.37 0.78 15.64
N GLU A 41 8.09 0.97 15.92
CA GLU A 41 7.55 1.00 17.28
C GLU A 41 7.65 -0.37 17.96
N ARG A 42 7.51 -1.46 17.23
CA ARG A 42 7.65 -2.82 17.76
C ARG A 42 9.08 -3.27 17.98
N LEU A 43 10.03 -2.77 17.20
CA LEU A 43 11.46 -3.06 17.39
C LEU A 43 12.06 -2.26 18.53
N SER A 44 11.48 -1.14 18.93
CA SER A 44 11.92 -0.38 20.12
C SER A 44 11.59 -1.07 21.45
N GLY A 45 10.75 -2.14 21.44
CA GLY A 45 10.31 -2.89 22.62
C GLY A 45 10.95 -4.28 22.79
N VAL A 46 10.23 -5.19 23.44
CA VAL A 46 10.64 -6.57 23.81
C VAL A 46 11.06 -7.46 22.61
N GLY A 47 10.83 -7.00 21.37
CA GLY A 47 11.20 -7.73 20.16
C GLY A 47 12.59 -7.46 19.60
N ARG A 48 13.37 -6.59 20.24
CA ARG A 48 14.69 -6.12 19.74
C ARG A 48 15.68 -7.23 19.43
N TRP A 49 15.67 -8.32 20.20
CA TRP A 49 16.54 -9.46 19.96
C TRP A 49 16.39 -10.09 18.57
N ARG A 50 15.19 -9.94 17.96
CA ARG A 50 14.94 -10.44 16.60
C ARG A 50 15.80 -9.75 15.55
N VAL A 51 16.21 -8.52 15.81
CA VAL A 51 17.11 -7.76 14.92
C VAL A 51 18.44 -8.47 14.78
N LEU A 52 18.88 -9.19 15.83
CA LEU A 52 20.12 -9.97 15.81
C LEU A 52 20.09 -11.07 14.74
N LEU A 53 18.88 -11.56 14.38
CA LEU A 53 18.72 -12.55 13.29
C LEU A 53 19.03 -11.93 11.91
N ALA A 54 19.05 -10.60 11.79
CA ALA A 54 19.42 -9.91 10.56
C ALA A 54 20.92 -9.60 10.46
N LEU A 55 21.70 -9.78 11.55
CA LEU A 55 23.15 -9.49 11.56
C LEU A 55 23.92 -10.14 10.40
N PRO A 56 23.67 -11.42 10.02
CA PRO A 56 24.38 -12.04 8.90
C PRO A 56 24.15 -11.35 7.56
N LEU A 57 23.06 -10.55 7.44
CA LEU A 57 22.74 -9.82 6.21
C LEU A 57 23.39 -8.43 6.13
N LEU A 58 23.91 -7.89 7.24
CA LEU A 58 24.48 -6.56 7.28
C LEU A 58 25.54 -6.30 6.20
N PRO A 59 26.53 -7.21 5.94
CA PRO A 59 27.55 -6.97 4.92
C PRO A 59 26.97 -6.89 3.49
N PHE A 60 25.78 -7.48 3.24
CA PHE A 60 25.13 -7.50 1.93
C PHE A 60 24.17 -6.33 1.71
N ILE A 61 23.78 -5.62 2.79
CA ILE A 61 22.84 -4.50 2.71
C ILE A 61 23.28 -3.42 1.71
N PRO A 62 24.56 -2.96 1.68
CA PRO A 62 24.97 -1.93 0.72
C PRO A 62 24.81 -2.34 -0.74
N LEU A 63 24.95 -3.64 -1.05
CA LEU A 63 24.74 -4.18 -2.40
C LEU A 63 23.27 -4.25 -2.81
N LEU A 64 22.37 -4.31 -1.83
CA LEU A 64 20.93 -4.49 -2.04
C LEU A 64 20.17 -3.16 -2.04
N ILE A 65 20.62 -2.20 -1.22
CA ILE A 65 19.98 -0.87 -1.11
C ILE A 65 20.10 -0.13 -2.45
N GLY A 66 18.98 0.48 -2.86
CA GLY A 66 18.91 1.30 -4.08
C GLY A 66 18.50 0.53 -5.33
N THR A 67 18.47 -0.80 -5.29
CA THR A 67 17.89 -1.61 -6.36
C THR A 67 16.45 -2.03 -6.03
N VAL A 68 15.58 -2.06 -7.05
CA VAL A 68 14.17 -2.47 -6.88
C VAL A 68 14.08 -3.89 -6.30
N TRP A 69 14.89 -4.80 -6.82
CA TRP A 69 14.92 -6.19 -6.34
C TRP A 69 15.45 -6.29 -4.91
N GLY A 70 16.54 -5.60 -4.61
CA GLY A 70 17.16 -5.60 -3.28
C GLY A 70 16.23 -5.03 -2.20
N ASN A 71 15.57 -3.92 -2.48
CA ASN A 71 14.60 -3.32 -1.55
C ASN A 71 13.41 -4.27 -1.29
N ARG A 72 12.92 -4.96 -2.32
CA ARG A 72 11.86 -5.98 -2.17
C ARG A 72 12.35 -7.18 -1.35
N PHE A 73 13.56 -7.64 -1.58
CA PHE A 73 14.18 -8.73 -0.82
C PHE A 73 14.35 -8.36 0.64
N LEU A 74 14.95 -7.19 0.92
CA LEU A 74 15.14 -6.68 2.28
C LEU A 74 13.81 -6.53 3.03
N GLY A 75 12.77 -6.00 2.38
CA GLY A 75 11.45 -5.89 2.98
C GLY A 75 10.84 -7.24 3.36
N ARG A 76 11.02 -8.27 2.50
CA ARG A 76 10.55 -9.65 2.80
C ARG A 76 11.32 -10.30 3.95
N VAL A 77 12.62 -10.13 3.97
CA VAL A 77 13.47 -10.65 5.05
C VAL A 77 13.14 -9.94 6.35
N PHE A 78 13.03 -8.63 6.31
CA PHE A 78 12.69 -7.82 7.47
C PHE A 78 11.36 -8.24 8.11
N LEU A 79 10.32 -8.43 7.30
CA LEU A 79 9.04 -8.93 7.79
C LEU A 79 9.18 -10.28 8.51
N ARG A 80 9.92 -11.23 7.93
CA ARG A 80 10.17 -12.54 8.55
C ARG A 80 10.95 -12.43 9.87
N VAL A 81 11.99 -11.61 9.89
CA VAL A 81 12.81 -11.39 11.10
C VAL A 81 11.98 -10.80 12.23
N VAL A 82 11.21 -9.74 11.95
CA VAL A 82 10.40 -9.06 12.98
C VAL A 82 9.27 -9.96 13.51
N THR A 83 8.75 -10.82 12.67
CA THR A 83 7.65 -11.73 13.02
C THR A 83 8.12 -13.14 13.40
N PHE A 84 9.45 -13.38 13.48
CA PHE A 84 10.02 -14.68 13.81
C PHE A 84 9.39 -15.29 15.08
N GLY A 85 8.96 -16.54 14.98
CA GLY A 85 8.31 -17.27 16.08
C GLY A 85 6.86 -16.81 16.39
N ARG A 86 6.28 -15.92 15.59
CA ARG A 86 4.89 -15.48 15.76
C ARG A 86 3.95 -16.24 14.82
N ARG A 87 2.81 -16.68 15.35
CA ARG A 87 1.72 -17.24 14.56
C ARG A 87 1.01 -16.11 13.78
N GLU A 88 0.49 -16.41 12.61
CA GLU A 88 -0.26 -15.48 11.76
C GLU A 88 -1.38 -14.74 12.53
N ALA A 89 -2.20 -15.48 13.28
CA ALA A 89 -3.28 -14.89 14.06
C ALA A 89 -2.78 -13.87 15.10
N THR A 90 -1.61 -14.10 15.70
CA THR A 90 -0.99 -13.14 16.63
C THR A 90 -0.51 -11.90 15.89
N TYR A 91 0.14 -12.09 14.72
CA TYR A 91 0.56 -10.98 13.87
C TYR A 91 -0.63 -10.12 13.45
N ARG A 92 -1.69 -10.72 12.89
CA ARG A 92 -2.90 -10.00 12.46
C ARG A 92 -3.53 -9.20 13.60
N ARG A 93 -3.66 -9.78 14.79
CA ARG A 93 -4.18 -9.06 15.97
C ARG A 93 -3.31 -7.86 16.35
N LEU A 94 -2.00 -8.01 16.32
CA LEU A 94 -1.07 -6.92 16.65
C LEU A 94 -1.12 -5.80 15.61
N VAL A 95 -1.19 -6.15 14.33
CA VAL A 95 -1.30 -5.19 13.23
C VAL A 95 -2.63 -4.44 13.33
N ALA A 96 -3.76 -5.14 13.49
CA ALA A 96 -5.07 -4.51 13.62
C ALA A 96 -5.18 -3.60 14.85
N ALA A 97 -4.65 -4.02 16.00
CA ALA A 97 -4.65 -3.20 17.21
C ALA A 97 -3.80 -1.93 17.03
N TYR A 98 -2.64 -2.06 16.39
CA TYR A 98 -1.80 -0.91 16.06
C TYR A 98 -2.49 0.04 15.08
N ALA A 99 -3.07 -0.50 14.02
CA ALA A 99 -3.76 0.23 12.97
C ALA A 99 -4.88 1.12 13.54
N ARG A 100 -5.73 0.57 14.41
CA ARG A 100 -6.79 1.33 15.09
C ARG A 100 -6.23 2.45 15.97
N THR A 101 -5.18 2.16 16.74
CA THR A 101 -4.52 3.18 17.57
C THR A 101 -3.88 4.27 16.71
N TYR A 102 -3.25 3.89 15.60
CA TYR A 102 -2.63 4.81 14.67
C TYR A 102 -3.68 5.71 14.01
N ALA A 103 -4.78 5.15 13.51
CA ALA A 103 -5.84 5.90 12.84
C ALA A 103 -6.47 7.00 13.72
N ARG A 104 -6.47 6.81 15.04
CA ARG A 104 -6.99 7.78 16.01
C ARG A 104 -6.01 8.92 16.35
N ARG A 105 -4.77 8.84 15.87
CA ARG A 105 -3.79 9.92 16.10
C ARG A 105 -4.16 11.16 15.28
N PRO A 106 -4.03 12.36 15.83
CA PRO A 106 -4.32 13.59 15.10
C PRO A 106 -3.40 13.75 13.89
N GLY A 107 -3.95 14.22 12.76
CA GLY A 107 -3.19 14.53 11.56
C GLY A 107 -2.66 13.34 10.76
N VAL A 108 -3.14 12.14 11.03
CA VAL A 108 -2.77 10.91 10.29
C VAL A 108 -3.30 10.94 8.86
N PHE A 109 -4.57 11.30 8.69
CA PHE A 109 -5.20 11.37 7.39
C PHE A 109 -4.93 12.71 6.71
N LEU A 110 -4.64 12.67 5.42
CA LEU A 110 -4.65 13.85 4.56
C LEU A 110 -6.11 14.19 4.25
N ARG A 111 -6.60 15.31 4.80
CA ARG A 111 -8.00 15.72 4.68
C ARG A 111 -8.44 15.87 3.22
N ASP A 112 -7.57 16.43 2.40
CA ASP A 112 -7.81 16.62 0.97
C ASP A 112 -7.93 15.30 0.23
N ALA A 113 -7.16 14.27 0.64
CA ALA A 113 -7.25 12.92 0.09
C ALA A 113 -8.61 12.28 0.38
N VAL A 114 -9.04 12.34 1.64
CA VAL A 114 -10.35 11.81 2.05
C VAL A 114 -11.48 12.53 1.32
N ALA A 115 -11.39 13.86 1.19
CA ALA A 115 -12.36 14.66 0.45
C ALA A 115 -12.36 14.32 -1.06
N ALA A 116 -11.19 14.13 -1.66
CA ALA A 116 -11.07 13.71 -3.06
C ALA A 116 -11.66 12.31 -3.29
N LEU A 117 -11.37 11.35 -2.41
CA LEU A 117 -11.93 10.01 -2.50
C LEU A 117 -13.47 10.05 -2.43
N ARG A 118 -14.02 10.75 -1.45
CA ARG A 118 -15.48 10.91 -1.33
C ARG A 118 -16.10 11.54 -2.58
N ARG A 119 -15.50 12.63 -3.12
CA ARG A 119 -15.99 13.24 -4.37
C ARG A 119 -16.05 12.25 -5.54
N HIS A 120 -15.04 11.38 -5.67
CA HIS A 120 -15.05 10.34 -6.72
C HIS A 120 -16.14 9.30 -6.48
N VAL A 121 -16.31 8.85 -5.24
CA VAL A 121 -17.40 7.92 -4.88
C VAL A 121 -18.77 8.54 -5.16
N ASP A 122 -18.99 9.80 -4.75
CA ASP A 122 -20.24 10.53 -4.94
C ASP A 122 -20.53 10.81 -6.44
N ALA A 123 -19.47 10.93 -7.25
CA ALA A 123 -19.58 11.07 -8.71
C ALA A 123 -19.87 9.73 -9.42
N GLY A 124 -19.93 8.62 -8.69
CA GLY A 124 -20.17 7.30 -9.25
C GLY A 124 -18.93 6.65 -9.91
N ASP A 125 -17.73 7.21 -9.70
CA ASP A 125 -16.49 6.61 -10.18
C ASP A 125 -16.23 5.25 -9.48
N ARG A 126 -15.59 4.32 -10.14
CA ARG A 126 -15.05 3.10 -9.55
C ARG A 126 -13.74 3.43 -8.84
N VAL A 127 -13.78 3.61 -7.54
CA VAL A 127 -12.62 3.97 -6.73
C VAL A 127 -11.92 2.73 -6.20
N ILE A 128 -10.62 2.62 -6.47
CA ILE A 128 -9.79 1.51 -6.00
C ILE A 128 -8.62 2.05 -5.19
N ILE A 129 -8.51 1.63 -3.94
CA ILE A 129 -7.33 1.86 -3.12
C ILE A 129 -6.37 0.70 -3.35
N ILE A 130 -5.17 1.00 -3.90
CA ILE A 130 -4.14 0.00 -4.15
C ILE A 130 -2.88 0.27 -3.34
N SER A 131 -2.49 -0.66 -2.47
CA SER A 131 -1.40 -0.46 -1.52
C SER A 131 -0.37 -1.59 -1.51
N GLY A 132 0.88 -1.22 -1.32
CA GLY A 132 1.96 -2.14 -0.98
C GLY A 132 1.93 -2.62 0.48
N ASN A 133 1.09 -2.00 1.31
CA ASN A 133 0.94 -2.29 2.71
C ASN A 133 0.16 -3.59 2.98
N ASP A 134 0.24 -4.11 4.19
CA ASP A 134 -0.52 -5.29 4.64
C ASP A 134 -2.02 -5.03 4.65
N LEU A 135 -2.80 -5.95 4.07
CA LEU A 135 -4.25 -5.84 3.95
C LEU A 135 -4.92 -5.58 5.32
N THR A 136 -4.52 -6.33 6.35
CA THR A 136 -5.06 -6.16 7.71
C THR A 136 -4.80 -4.76 8.28
N MET A 137 -3.62 -4.17 7.94
CA MET A 137 -3.29 -2.80 8.35
C MET A 137 -4.19 -1.78 7.69
N VAL A 138 -4.33 -1.86 6.37
CA VAL A 138 -5.09 -0.89 5.58
C VAL A 138 -6.57 -0.96 5.93
N GLU A 139 -7.16 -2.16 5.98
CA GLU A 139 -8.55 -2.37 6.38
C GLU A 139 -8.85 -1.75 7.74
N ALA A 140 -8.04 -2.10 8.76
CA ALA A 140 -8.28 -1.61 10.12
C ALA A 140 -8.09 -0.09 10.28
N ILE A 141 -7.30 0.57 9.42
CA ILE A 141 -7.17 2.03 9.40
C ILE A 141 -8.40 2.66 8.73
N LEU A 142 -8.83 2.13 7.59
CA LEU A 142 -9.97 2.67 6.83
C LEU A 142 -11.30 2.49 7.58
N ASP A 143 -11.46 1.37 8.29
CA ASP A 143 -12.64 1.11 9.14
C ASP A 143 -12.84 2.20 10.22
N GLU A 144 -11.75 2.72 10.81
CA GLU A 144 -11.83 3.74 11.87
C GLU A 144 -12.36 5.10 11.36
N VAL A 145 -12.34 5.36 10.06
CA VAL A 145 -12.83 6.62 9.46
C VAL A 145 -14.12 6.45 8.67
N ASN A 146 -14.73 5.27 8.72
CA ASN A 146 -15.99 4.96 8.03
C ASN A 146 -15.96 5.37 6.55
N LEU A 147 -14.83 5.13 5.85
CA LEU A 147 -14.77 5.29 4.42
C LEU A 147 -15.46 4.09 3.75
N THR A 148 -16.31 4.37 2.79
CA THR A 148 -17.09 3.38 2.04
C THR A 148 -17.06 3.70 0.55
N GLY A 149 -17.55 2.77 -0.30
CA GLY A 149 -17.68 3.02 -1.74
C GLY A 149 -16.38 2.86 -2.52
N TYR A 150 -15.38 2.17 -1.97
CA TYR A 150 -14.12 1.84 -2.64
C TYR A 150 -13.89 0.33 -2.67
N GLU A 151 -13.06 -0.11 -3.61
CA GLU A 151 -12.45 -1.44 -3.62
C GLU A 151 -11.04 -1.36 -3.01
N LEU A 152 -10.61 -2.39 -2.28
CA LEU A 152 -9.28 -2.44 -1.67
C LEU A 152 -8.45 -3.57 -2.26
N ILE A 153 -7.28 -3.21 -2.79
CA ILE A 153 -6.25 -4.14 -3.27
C ILE A 153 -4.96 -3.87 -2.50
N ALA A 154 -4.66 -4.68 -1.49
CA ALA A 154 -3.47 -4.52 -0.66
C ALA A 154 -2.60 -5.79 -0.66
N SER A 155 -1.39 -5.68 -0.13
CA SER A 155 -0.50 -6.83 -0.01
C SER A 155 -1.05 -7.85 0.98
N GLN A 156 -0.93 -9.13 0.63
CA GLN A 156 -1.40 -10.23 1.47
C GLN A 156 -0.24 -10.92 2.15
N THR A 157 -0.45 -11.27 3.41
CA THR A 157 0.52 -11.96 4.24
C THR A 157 -0.02 -13.29 4.73
N ARG A 158 0.88 -14.24 4.97
CA ARG A 158 0.58 -15.56 5.52
C ARG A 158 1.66 -15.97 6.51
N GLY A 159 1.25 -16.74 7.52
CA GLY A 159 2.18 -17.37 8.46
C GLY A 159 3.01 -18.46 7.80
N GLY A 160 4.25 -18.57 8.24
CA GLY A 160 5.18 -19.64 7.83
C GLY A 160 6.08 -20.06 8.98
N LEU A 161 6.96 -21.02 8.73
CA LEU A 161 7.83 -21.63 9.75
C LEU A 161 8.73 -20.58 10.45
N PHE A 162 9.20 -19.60 9.71
CA PHE A 162 10.14 -18.56 10.18
C PHE A 162 9.46 -17.18 10.34
N GLY A 163 8.15 -17.14 10.64
CA GLY A 163 7.39 -15.91 10.77
C GLY A 163 6.45 -15.67 9.58
N VAL A 164 5.95 -14.44 9.48
CA VAL A 164 5.01 -14.04 8.44
C VAL A 164 5.75 -13.64 7.16
N HIS A 165 5.18 -13.92 6.01
CA HIS A 165 5.71 -13.54 4.71
C HIS A 165 4.61 -13.03 3.78
N PHE A 166 4.99 -12.21 2.79
CA PHE A 166 4.07 -11.78 1.75
C PHE A 166 3.78 -12.93 0.77
N THR A 167 2.51 -13.26 0.59
CA THR A 167 2.04 -14.13 -0.50
C THR A 167 1.79 -13.32 -1.76
N ARG A 168 1.30 -12.07 -1.60
CA ARG A 168 1.16 -11.07 -2.65
C ARG A 168 1.72 -9.75 -2.13
N HIS A 169 2.65 -9.16 -2.87
CA HIS A 169 3.30 -7.90 -2.50
C HIS A 169 3.08 -6.88 -3.61
N ASN A 170 2.18 -5.92 -3.39
CA ASN A 170 1.73 -4.93 -4.39
C ASN A 170 2.62 -3.69 -4.39
N VAL A 171 3.86 -3.82 -4.81
CA VAL A 171 4.82 -2.71 -4.88
C VAL A 171 5.30 -2.50 -6.30
N ASP A 172 5.67 -1.26 -6.64
CA ASP A 172 6.19 -0.88 -7.95
C ASP A 172 5.29 -1.36 -9.11
N GLY A 173 5.87 -1.89 -10.18
CA GLY A 173 5.14 -2.44 -11.32
C GLY A 173 4.20 -3.61 -11.01
N LEU A 174 4.30 -4.24 -9.82
CA LEU A 174 3.38 -5.29 -9.40
C LEU A 174 1.97 -4.75 -9.10
N LYS A 175 1.81 -3.46 -8.77
CA LYS A 175 0.48 -2.83 -8.65
C LYS A 175 -0.29 -2.95 -9.97
N VAL A 176 0.34 -2.58 -11.09
CA VAL A 176 -0.26 -2.68 -12.43
C VAL A 176 -0.65 -4.12 -12.75
N ALA A 177 0.29 -5.06 -12.57
CA ALA A 177 0.02 -6.47 -12.83
C ALA A 177 -1.08 -7.06 -11.93
N THR A 178 -1.26 -6.51 -10.73
CA THR A 178 -2.33 -6.95 -9.83
C THR A 178 -3.68 -6.40 -10.26
N LEU A 179 -3.75 -5.14 -10.69
CA LEU A 179 -4.94 -4.54 -11.27
C LEU A 179 -5.38 -5.28 -12.54
N ASP A 180 -4.42 -5.58 -13.44
CA ASP A 180 -4.71 -6.35 -14.66
C ASP A 180 -5.30 -7.74 -14.34
N ARG A 181 -4.73 -8.44 -13.34
CA ARG A 181 -5.27 -9.74 -12.87
C ARG A 181 -6.63 -9.64 -12.18
N ALA A 182 -6.94 -8.50 -11.59
CA ALA A 182 -8.26 -8.21 -11.02
C ALA A 182 -9.28 -7.75 -12.06
N GLY A 183 -8.94 -7.77 -13.36
CA GLY A 183 -9.83 -7.35 -14.44
C GLY A 183 -10.07 -5.85 -14.51
N VAL A 184 -9.21 -5.03 -13.91
CA VAL A 184 -9.31 -3.57 -13.97
C VAL A 184 -8.68 -3.07 -15.27
N THR A 185 -9.51 -2.84 -16.28
CA THR A 185 -9.07 -2.44 -17.62
C THR A 185 -8.43 -1.06 -17.65
N ARG A 186 -7.41 -0.89 -18.50
CA ARG A 186 -6.74 0.38 -18.79
C ARG A 186 -7.30 1.04 -20.05
N PRO A 187 -7.16 2.37 -20.25
CA PRO A 187 -6.53 3.33 -19.33
C PRO A 187 -7.42 3.62 -18.11
N TRP A 188 -6.78 3.93 -16.97
CA TRP A 188 -7.51 4.42 -15.80
C TRP A 188 -7.67 5.93 -15.90
N ALA A 189 -8.80 6.47 -15.47
CA ALA A 189 -9.05 7.90 -15.59
C ALA A 189 -8.06 8.74 -14.78
N ILE A 190 -7.84 8.35 -13.52
CA ILE A 190 -6.94 9.10 -12.61
C ILE A 190 -6.17 8.10 -11.73
N ALA A 191 -4.89 8.40 -11.46
CA ALA A 191 -4.10 7.70 -10.46
C ALA A 191 -3.41 8.70 -9.51
N TYR A 192 -3.56 8.49 -8.20
CA TYR A 192 -2.95 9.26 -7.14
C TYR A 192 -1.81 8.47 -6.48
N SER A 193 -0.63 9.08 -6.34
CA SER A 193 0.51 8.48 -5.62
C SER A 193 1.45 9.58 -5.09
N ASP A 194 2.28 9.26 -4.09
CA ASP A 194 3.35 10.11 -3.56
C ASP A 194 4.74 9.73 -4.10
N SER A 195 4.84 8.59 -4.80
CA SER A 195 6.12 7.91 -5.04
C SER A 195 6.45 7.65 -6.51
N LEU A 196 7.74 7.69 -6.82
CA LEU A 196 8.28 7.26 -8.12
C LEU A 196 8.20 5.74 -8.33
N SER A 197 8.01 4.94 -7.29
CA SER A 197 7.79 3.50 -7.42
C SER A 197 6.51 3.18 -8.18
N ASP A 198 5.52 4.10 -8.12
CA ASP A 198 4.24 3.99 -8.78
C ASP A 198 4.21 4.61 -10.20
N LEU A 199 5.37 5.01 -10.74
CA LEU A 199 5.43 5.51 -12.12
C LEU A 199 4.74 4.59 -13.15
N PRO A 200 4.85 3.25 -13.07
CA PRO A 200 4.11 2.38 -13.99
C PRO A 200 2.59 2.57 -13.90
N MET A 201 2.05 2.74 -12.68
CA MET A 201 0.63 3.00 -12.44
C MET A 201 0.23 4.40 -12.95
N LEU A 202 1.01 5.43 -12.59
CA LEU A 202 0.76 6.81 -13.03
C LEU A 202 0.82 6.96 -14.55
N ARG A 203 1.73 6.24 -15.23
CA ARG A 203 1.84 6.25 -16.70
C ARG A 203 0.64 5.62 -17.39
N ALA A 204 0.05 4.60 -16.78
CA ALA A 204 -1.08 3.87 -17.33
C ALA A 204 -2.43 4.59 -17.15
N ALA A 205 -2.47 5.65 -16.35
CA ALA A 205 -3.64 6.52 -16.19
C ALA A 205 -3.64 7.66 -17.21
N ASP A 206 -4.83 8.20 -17.51
CA ASP A 206 -5.01 9.39 -18.35
C ASP A 206 -4.50 10.65 -17.63
N ALA A 207 -4.81 10.79 -16.34
CA ALA A 207 -4.29 11.83 -15.47
C ALA A 207 -3.52 11.25 -14.29
N ALA A 208 -2.32 11.78 -14.04
CA ALA A 208 -1.44 11.39 -12.94
C ALA A 208 -1.40 12.50 -11.89
N LYS A 209 -1.75 12.20 -10.65
CA LYS A 209 -1.74 13.14 -9.53
C LYS A 209 -0.64 12.74 -8.55
N LEU A 210 0.38 13.58 -8.39
CA LEU A 210 1.49 13.33 -7.49
C LEU A 210 1.33 14.18 -6.22
N ILE A 211 1.24 13.51 -5.09
CA ILE A 211 0.89 14.11 -3.81
C ILE A 211 2.14 14.41 -2.99
N ASN A 212 2.26 15.66 -2.54
CA ASN A 212 3.34 16.13 -1.65
C ASN A 212 4.76 15.70 -2.06
N PRO A 213 5.13 15.71 -3.37
CA PRO A 213 6.44 15.24 -3.76
C PRO A 213 7.55 16.16 -3.27
N SER A 214 8.71 15.58 -2.97
CA SER A 214 9.92 16.39 -2.86
C SER A 214 10.28 16.99 -4.24
N PRO A 215 11.02 18.12 -4.31
CA PRO A 215 11.40 18.74 -5.57
C PRO A 215 12.11 17.79 -6.55
N LYS A 216 12.94 16.87 -6.01
CA LYS A 216 13.63 15.84 -6.81
C LYS A 216 12.66 14.83 -7.42
N VAL A 217 11.67 14.39 -6.63
CA VAL A 217 10.63 13.44 -7.07
C VAL A 217 9.74 14.10 -8.13
N GLY A 218 9.25 15.32 -7.88
CA GLY A 218 8.41 16.07 -8.83
C GLY A 218 9.11 16.30 -10.16
N LYS A 219 10.39 16.74 -10.14
CA LYS A 219 11.18 16.94 -11.36
C LYS A 219 11.36 15.64 -12.17
N LYS A 220 11.62 14.50 -11.50
CA LYS A 220 11.78 13.20 -12.16
C LYS A 220 10.45 12.69 -12.73
N ALA A 221 9.35 12.82 -11.98
CA ALA A 221 8.03 12.46 -12.45
C ALA A 221 7.60 13.30 -13.66
N GLY A 222 7.82 14.62 -13.62
CA GLY A 222 7.50 15.53 -14.72
C GLY A 222 8.21 15.18 -16.04
N ARG A 223 9.46 14.74 -15.97
CA ARG A 223 10.20 14.29 -17.18
C ARG A 223 9.59 13.05 -17.82
N VAL A 224 8.94 12.18 -17.02
CA VAL A 224 8.41 10.91 -17.50
C VAL A 224 6.94 11.02 -17.90
N LEU A 225 6.17 11.82 -17.17
CA LEU A 225 4.70 11.90 -17.31
C LEU A 225 4.25 13.10 -18.16
N GLY A 226 5.10 14.12 -18.29
CA GLY A 226 4.81 15.29 -19.11
C GLY A 226 3.49 15.97 -18.70
N ASN A 227 2.65 16.29 -19.68
CA ASN A 227 1.39 16.99 -19.49
C ASN A 227 0.32 16.23 -18.71
N LYS A 228 0.50 14.92 -18.49
CA LYS A 228 -0.42 14.13 -17.66
C LYS A 228 -0.26 14.40 -16.18
N LEU A 229 0.89 14.96 -15.76
CA LEU A 229 1.22 15.14 -14.35
C LEU A 229 0.63 16.42 -13.79
N GLU A 230 -0.08 16.28 -12.70
CA GLU A 230 -0.43 17.38 -11.80
C GLU A 230 0.16 17.12 -10.42
N VAL A 231 0.84 18.12 -9.87
CA VAL A 231 1.40 18.06 -8.49
C VAL A 231 0.42 18.72 -7.55
N LEU A 232 0.05 18.00 -6.49
CA LEU A 232 -0.89 18.47 -5.48
C LEU A 232 -0.23 18.47 -4.10
N TYR A 233 -0.51 19.50 -3.31
CA TYR A 233 -0.06 19.62 -1.93
C TYR A 233 -1.26 19.50 -1.00
N TRP A 234 -1.38 18.34 -0.35
CA TRP A 234 -2.49 17.99 0.53
C TRP A 234 -2.10 18.04 2.01
N TYR A 235 -3.07 18.38 2.83
CA TYR A 235 -2.87 18.58 4.28
C TYR A 235 -3.79 17.72 5.15
#